data_7d5106c38841aea58aa0f46243e95d71
#
_entry.id   7d5106c38841aea58aa0f46243e95d71
#
_cell.length_a   1.000
_cell.length_b   1.000
_cell.length_c   1.000
_cell.angle_alpha   90.00
_cell.angle_beta   90.00
_cell.angle_gamma   90.00
#
_symmetry.space_group_name_H-M   'P 1'
#
loop_
_entity.id
_entity.type
_entity.pdbx_description
1 polymer ?
#
loop_
_entity_poly.entity_id
_entity_poly.type
_entity_poly.pdbx_seq_one_letter_code
_entity_poly.pdbx_strand_id
1 'polypeptide(L)'
;MKTKPIVWEETEQDKLYLQEIRDFLNSEEIPFEEDSEQTGVFYLNDKALQLRYVNSFIHPMDNEKRFGPIGKGIKHSYFMDISHENADDGIRTIWIFDHEMGMTKDNTYEGVEYKDYRRQWEVIKNIIRTATGRIKYHFYARDCEVREVDSKDVRPFLEHNCFYGYRSANVNLGLYLKKDKFGFKKGTLLFFLSFGYNFYGNKKKSDHPNIEIIRASTKIYCQVVGGMSKAITYFCENYPTLKIGADKHEIAVDNLIFYCDASHNDGRGMSHSALNFEFISWDCSGIMNLFTEDYDGSKDDRILKVEKKDKDGNITIDERNFHGLKGKKGEIQHRKPMFHKQIMQLMSEGKIISISNAGTSVYTISRQEWLRRNCQKWYEQNWKNEVKQLKERGFCINDE
;
A
#
# COMPACT_ATOMS: atom_id res chain seq x y z
N MET A 1 22.28 16.58 8.80
CA MET A 1 23.42 15.83 8.19
C MET A 1 22.78 14.94 7.15
N LYS A 2 23.10 15.07 5.87
CA LYS A 2 22.46 14.28 4.81
C LYS A 2 22.78 12.79 4.97
N THR A 3 21.80 11.95 4.71
CA THR A 3 21.95 10.49 4.77
C THR A 3 22.93 10.03 3.71
N LYS A 4 23.97 9.27 4.11
CA LYS A 4 24.99 8.82 3.17
C LYS A 4 24.38 7.79 2.21
N PRO A 5 24.62 7.94 0.89
CA PRO A 5 24.22 6.93 -0.08
C PRO A 5 24.83 5.57 0.22
N ILE A 6 24.08 4.51 -0.07
CA ILE A 6 24.63 3.16 -0.04
C ILE A 6 25.33 2.91 -1.36
N VAL A 7 26.57 2.46 -1.27
CA VAL A 7 27.31 1.93 -2.41
C VAL A 7 27.20 0.41 -2.38
N TRP A 8 26.74 -0.19 -3.46
CA TRP A 8 26.57 -1.62 -3.61
C TRP A 8 27.06 -2.09 -4.98
N GLU A 9 27.46 -3.34 -5.07
CA GLU A 9 27.90 -3.96 -6.32
C GLU A 9 26.70 -4.56 -7.04
N GLU A 10 26.54 -4.24 -8.32
CA GLU A 10 25.46 -4.77 -9.15
C GLU A 10 25.68 -6.25 -9.43
N THR A 11 24.66 -7.05 -9.18
CA THR A 11 24.58 -8.42 -9.70
C THR A 11 24.16 -8.40 -11.18
N GLU A 12 24.29 -9.53 -11.87
CA GLU A 12 23.77 -9.64 -13.25
C GLU A 12 22.25 -9.40 -13.31
N GLN A 13 21.52 -9.80 -12.26
CA GLN A 13 20.08 -9.53 -12.20
C GLN A 13 19.77 -8.04 -12.02
N ASP A 14 20.58 -7.31 -11.24
CA ASP A 14 20.44 -5.85 -11.09
C ASP A 14 20.65 -5.14 -12.41
N LYS A 15 21.67 -5.54 -13.17
CA LYS A 15 21.93 -4.98 -14.51
C LYS A 15 20.73 -5.16 -15.45
N LEU A 16 20.08 -6.32 -15.41
CA LEU A 16 18.88 -6.60 -16.19
C LEU A 16 17.72 -5.69 -15.76
N TYR A 17 17.47 -5.53 -14.46
CA TYR A 17 16.39 -4.68 -13.96
C TYR A 17 16.66 -3.19 -14.22
N LEU A 18 17.88 -2.73 -14.04
CA LEU A 18 18.27 -1.37 -14.38
C LEU A 18 18.11 -1.09 -15.87
N GLN A 19 18.48 -2.05 -16.72
CA GLN A 19 18.23 -1.93 -18.17
C GLN A 19 16.73 -1.89 -18.46
N GLU A 20 15.93 -2.71 -17.83
CA GLU A 20 14.47 -2.68 -17.99
C GLU A 20 13.85 -1.33 -17.59
N ILE A 21 14.37 -0.68 -16.53
CA ILE A 21 13.94 0.67 -16.14
C ILE A 21 14.30 1.67 -17.25
N ARG A 22 15.52 1.63 -17.79
CA ARG A 22 15.95 2.49 -18.90
C ARG A 22 15.07 2.29 -20.13
N ASP A 23 14.83 1.03 -20.53
CA ASP A 23 14.00 0.68 -21.69
C ASP A 23 12.57 1.17 -21.51
N PHE A 24 12.01 1.04 -20.29
CA PHE A 24 10.69 1.59 -19.98
C PHE A 24 10.67 3.11 -20.11
N LEU A 25 11.62 3.84 -19.51
CA LEU A 25 11.66 5.29 -19.61
C LEU A 25 11.81 5.78 -21.05
N ASN A 26 12.67 5.13 -21.82
CA ASN A 26 12.85 5.43 -23.25
C ASN A 26 11.58 5.13 -24.08
N SER A 27 10.93 3.98 -23.83
CA SER A 27 9.70 3.59 -24.54
C SER A 27 8.52 4.53 -24.29
N GLU A 28 8.49 5.17 -23.13
CA GLU A 28 7.47 6.17 -22.77
C GLU A 28 7.92 7.61 -23.10
N GLU A 29 9.08 7.78 -23.73
CA GLU A 29 9.65 9.09 -24.04
C GLU A 29 9.79 9.99 -22.80
N ILE A 30 10.17 9.41 -21.65
CA ILE A 30 10.41 10.11 -20.41
C ILE A 30 11.89 10.50 -20.34
N PRO A 31 12.24 11.80 -20.40
CA PRO A 31 13.63 12.22 -20.25
C PRO A 31 14.16 11.91 -18.84
N PHE A 32 15.36 11.38 -18.75
CA PHE A 32 16.02 11.09 -17.48
C PHE A 32 17.53 11.32 -17.54
N GLU A 33 18.10 11.58 -16.36
CA GLU A 33 19.54 11.60 -16.12
C GLU A 33 19.85 10.56 -15.05
N GLU A 34 20.90 9.77 -15.23
CA GLU A 34 21.39 8.85 -14.19
C GLU A 34 22.42 9.54 -13.30
N ASP A 35 22.36 9.24 -12.01
CA ASP A 35 23.37 9.71 -11.07
C ASP A 35 24.71 9.01 -11.35
N SER A 36 25.78 9.78 -11.52
CA SER A 36 27.11 9.24 -11.84
C SER A 36 27.81 8.60 -10.63
N GLU A 37 27.38 8.89 -9.41
CA GLU A 37 27.98 8.43 -8.17
C GLU A 37 27.12 7.37 -7.44
N GLN A 38 25.83 7.30 -7.77
CA GLN A 38 24.88 6.42 -7.09
C GLN A 38 24.17 5.50 -8.09
N THR A 39 24.52 4.24 -8.10
CA THR A 39 23.88 3.21 -8.92
C THR A 39 22.37 3.15 -8.66
N GLY A 40 21.59 3.06 -9.74
CA GLY A 40 20.15 2.88 -9.67
C GLY A 40 19.35 4.15 -9.32
N VAL A 41 19.97 5.32 -9.38
CA VAL A 41 19.29 6.61 -9.16
C VAL A 41 19.06 7.32 -10.48
N PHE A 42 17.80 7.63 -10.79
CA PHE A 42 17.39 8.31 -12.01
C PHE A 42 16.63 9.59 -11.65
N TYR A 43 17.01 10.70 -12.26
CA TYR A 43 16.35 12.00 -12.12
C TYR A 43 15.46 12.27 -13.33
N LEU A 44 14.20 12.60 -13.09
CA LEU A 44 13.17 12.88 -14.08
C LEU A 44 12.57 14.28 -13.82
N ASN A 45 11.87 14.84 -14.82
CA ASN A 45 11.17 16.13 -14.69
C ASN A 45 12.06 17.26 -14.14
N ASP A 46 13.18 17.51 -14.78
CA ASP A 46 14.16 18.52 -14.34
C ASP A 46 14.58 18.34 -12.86
N LYS A 47 14.76 17.07 -12.47
CA LYS A 47 15.13 16.63 -11.12
C LYS A 47 14.06 16.80 -10.03
N ALA A 48 12.82 17.12 -10.38
CA ALA A 48 11.72 17.17 -9.43
C ALA A 48 11.17 15.77 -9.02
N LEU A 49 11.56 14.73 -9.77
CA LEU A 49 11.23 13.34 -9.49
C LEU A 49 12.51 12.48 -9.53
N GLN A 50 12.69 11.66 -8.50
CA GLN A 50 13.80 10.71 -8.41
C GLN A 50 13.27 9.28 -8.32
N LEU A 51 13.73 8.40 -9.21
CA LEU A 51 13.55 6.96 -9.06
C LEU A 51 14.80 6.39 -8.40
N ARG A 52 14.62 5.48 -7.44
CA ARG A 52 15.71 4.81 -6.74
C ARG A 52 15.48 3.30 -6.76
N TYR A 53 16.26 2.60 -7.58
CA TYR A 53 16.29 1.14 -7.57
C TYR A 53 17.13 0.63 -6.39
N VAL A 54 16.67 -0.43 -5.75
CA VAL A 54 17.35 -1.06 -4.62
C VAL A 54 17.28 -2.57 -4.73
N ASN A 55 18.43 -3.23 -4.64
CA ASN A 55 18.48 -4.68 -4.43
C ASN A 55 18.23 -5.00 -2.96
N SER A 56 17.04 -5.49 -2.66
CA SER A 56 16.62 -5.78 -1.29
C SER A 56 17.34 -6.95 -0.65
N PHE A 57 17.99 -7.82 -1.42
CA PHE A 57 18.78 -8.94 -0.89
C PHE A 57 20.19 -8.54 -0.45
N ILE A 58 20.74 -7.48 -1.03
CA ILE A 58 22.08 -6.96 -0.66
C ILE A 58 22.00 -6.06 0.58
N HIS A 59 20.86 -5.44 0.81
CA HIS A 59 20.67 -4.45 1.87
C HIS A 59 19.66 -4.94 2.93
N PRO A 60 19.97 -6.05 3.64
CA PRO A 60 19.12 -6.49 4.74
C PRO A 60 19.12 -5.42 5.84
N MET A 61 17.99 -5.26 6.49
CA MET A 61 17.81 -4.29 7.54
C MET A 61 18.67 -4.62 8.77
N ASP A 62 19.45 -3.64 9.25
CA ASP A 62 20.10 -3.72 10.54
C ASP A 62 19.06 -3.51 11.66
N ASN A 63 18.79 -4.53 12.43
CA ASN A 63 17.77 -4.51 13.45
C ASN A 63 18.19 -5.25 14.73
N GLU A 64 19.40 -4.96 15.20
CA GLU A 64 19.96 -5.56 16.41
C GLU A 64 19.02 -5.47 17.62
N LYS A 65 18.27 -4.37 17.74
CA LYS A 65 17.37 -4.14 18.87
C LYS A 65 16.09 -4.97 18.83
N ARG A 66 15.63 -5.33 17.65
CA ARG A 66 14.32 -5.98 17.46
C ARG A 66 14.40 -7.45 17.09
N PHE A 67 15.45 -7.83 16.35
CA PHE A 67 15.61 -9.18 15.78
C PHE A 67 16.97 -9.81 16.07
N GLY A 68 17.86 -9.15 16.82
CA GLY A 68 19.24 -9.58 17.03
C GLY A 68 20.17 -9.17 15.87
N PRO A 69 21.46 -9.58 15.91
CA PRO A 69 22.46 -9.18 14.92
C PRO A 69 22.14 -9.84 13.56
N ILE A 70 21.42 -9.14 12.73
CA ILE A 70 21.07 -9.54 11.38
C ILE A 70 21.82 -8.67 10.41
N GLY A 71 22.95 -9.18 9.97
CA GLY A 71 23.74 -8.59 8.90
C GLY A 71 24.26 -7.17 9.18
N LYS A 72 25.24 -6.73 8.42
CA LYS A 72 25.65 -5.33 8.36
C LYS A 72 24.71 -4.60 7.40
N GLY A 73 23.53 -4.26 7.89
CA GLY A 73 22.47 -3.75 7.06
C GLY A 73 22.27 -2.25 7.16
N ILE A 74 21.29 -1.79 6.40
CA ILE A 74 20.87 -0.41 6.35
C ILE A 74 20.13 -0.06 7.64
N LYS A 75 20.33 1.18 8.09
CA LYS A 75 19.56 1.76 9.18
C LYS A 75 18.05 1.63 8.89
N HIS A 76 17.25 1.24 9.87
CA HIS A 76 15.79 1.05 9.71
C HIS A 76 15.06 2.23 9.05
N SER A 77 15.49 3.46 9.34
CA SER A 77 14.93 4.69 8.79
C SER A 77 15.53 5.12 7.44
N TYR A 78 16.50 4.39 6.88
CA TYR A 78 17.29 4.85 5.74
C TYR A 78 16.46 5.36 4.56
N PHE A 79 15.50 4.55 4.10
CA PHE A 79 14.67 4.91 2.95
C PHE A 79 13.75 6.08 3.27
N MET A 80 13.22 6.13 4.48
CA MET A 80 12.40 7.21 4.98
C MET A 80 13.20 8.52 5.10
N ASP A 81 14.42 8.45 5.68
CA ASP A 81 15.28 9.61 5.85
C ASP A 81 15.61 10.25 4.49
N ILE A 82 16.00 9.45 3.49
CA ILE A 82 16.24 9.95 2.12
C ILE A 82 14.97 10.53 1.49
N SER A 83 13.83 9.87 1.65
CA SER A 83 12.57 10.39 1.10
C SER A 83 12.21 11.74 1.71
N HIS A 84 12.47 11.94 3.01
CA HIS A 84 12.24 13.21 3.70
C HIS A 84 13.22 14.27 3.24
N GLU A 85 14.51 13.96 3.18
CA GLU A 85 15.54 14.89 2.71
C GLU A 85 15.26 15.37 1.28
N ASN A 86 14.93 14.45 0.38
CA ASN A 86 14.54 14.79 -0.99
C ASN A 86 13.27 15.65 -1.01
N ALA A 87 12.32 15.29 -0.16
CA ALA A 87 11.06 16.00 -0.04
C ALA A 87 11.25 17.44 0.43
N ASP A 88 12.19 17.70 1.35
CA ASP A 88 12.55 19.06 1.80
C ASP A 88 13.20 19.87 0.68
N ASP A 89 13.94 19.21 -0.21
CA ASP A 89 14.51 19.80 -1.43
C ASP A 89 13.47 19.93 -2.58
N GLY A 90 12.20 19.58 -2.37
CA GLY A 90 11.15 19.64 -3.39
C GLY A 90 11.11 18.42 -4.31
N ILE A 91 11.96 17.42 -4.11
CA ILE A 91 12.09 16.24 -4.96
C ILE A 91 11.16 15.13 -4.47
N ARG A 92 10.33 14.61 -5.35
CA ARG A 92 9.54 13.40 -5.11
C ARG A 92 10.41 12.18 -5.31
N THR A 93 10.35 11.21 -4.39
CA THR A 93 11.08 9.94 -4.49
C THR A 93 10.13 8.78 -4.74
N ILE A 94 10.47 7.90 -5.68
CA ILE A 94 9.81 6.61 -5.91
C ILE A 94 10.89 5.53 -5.76
N TRP A 95 10.72 4.65 -4.79
CA TRP A 95 11.56 3.49 -4.59
C TRP A 95 11.09 2.33 -5.46
N ILE A 96 12.02 1.59 -6.02
CA ILE A 96 11.80 0.39 -6.82
C ILE A 96 12.65 -0.72 -6.25
N PHE A 97 12.05 -1.69 -5.59
CA PHE A 97 12.79 -2.83 -5.07
C PHE A 97 12.82 -3.96 -6.10
N ASP A 98 13.94 -4.69 -6.17
CA ASP A 98 14.14 -5.79 -7.10
C ASP A 98 13.01 -6.83 -7.07
N HIS A 99 12.55 -7.22 -5.87
CA HIS A 99 11.44 -8.16 -5.72
C HIS A 99 10.10 -7.65 -6.29
N GLU A 100 9.88 -6.33 -6.32
CA GLU A 100 8.71 -5.71 -6.93
C GLU A 100 8.73 -5.84 -8.47
N MET A 101 9.93 -5.85 -9.05
CA MET A 101 10.11 -6.09 -10.48
C MET A 101 10.05 -7.57 -10.84
N GLY A 102 10.54 -8.45 -9.97
CA GLY A 102 10.67 -9.89 -10.25
C GLY A 102 9.46 -10.74 -9.92
N MET A 103 8.58 -10.29 -9.04
CA MET A 103 7.45 -11.09 -8.57
C MET A 103 6.37 -11.27 -9.64
N THR A 104 6.12 -12.51 -10.03
CA THR A 104 5.11 -12.86 -11.03
C THR A 104 3.94 -13.62 -10.43
N LYS A 105 2.77 -13.49 -11.03
CA LYS A 105 1.59 -14.26 -10.68
C LYS A 105 0.62 -14.35 -11.87
N ASP A 106 0.18 -15.56 -12.18
CA ASP A 106 -0.91 -15.72 -13.13
C ASP A 106 -2.17 -15.06 -12.62
N ASN A 107 -2.86 -14.33 -13.48
CA ASN A 107 -4.17 -13.80 -13.17
C ASN A 107 -5.08 -13.79 -14.41
N THR A 108 -6.39 -13.66 -14.16
CA THR A 108 -7.39 -13.43 -15.21
C THR A 108 -8.08 -12.11 -14.93
N TYR A 109 -8.07 -11.22 -15.89
CA TYR A 109 -8.70 -9.92 -15.80
C TYR A 109 -9.43 -9.54 -17.08
N GLU A 110 -10.70 -9.14 -16.98
CA GLU A 110 -11.58 -8.80 -18.12
C GLU A 110 -11.64 -9.91 -19.20
N GLY A 111 -11.59 -11.17 -18.76
CA GLY A 111 -11.64 -12.34 -19.65
C GLY A 111 -10.32 -12.69 -20.33
N VAL A 112 -9.25 -11.97 -20.06
CA VAL A 112 -7.90 -12.22 -20.58
C VAL A 112 -7.06 -12.93 -19.51
N GLU A 113 -6.40 -14.02 -19.91
CA GLU A 113 -5.41 -14.69 -19.06
C GLU A 113 -4.04 -14.02 -19.23
N TYR A 114 -3.43 -13.67 -18.11
CA TYR A 114 -2.09 -13.12 -18.01
C TYR A 114 -1.20 -14.14 -17.32
N LYS A 115 -0.21 -14.65 -18.02
CA LYS A 115 0.83 -15.51 -17.46
C LYS A 115 1.98 -14.67 -16.94
N ASP A 116 2.57 -15.10 -15.83
CA ASP A 116 3.72 -14.42 -15.21
C ASP A 116 3.56 -12.90 -15.08
N TYR A 117 2.33 -12.46 -14.75
CA TYR A 117 2.02 -11.03 -14.65
C TYR A 117 2.73 -10.37 -13.48
N ARG A 118 3.58 -9.40 -13.76
CA ARG A 118 4.36 -8.63 -12.77
C ARG A 118 3.57 -7.43 -12.27
N ARG A 119 2.52 -7.70 -11.51
CA ARG A 119 1.56 -6.68 -11.03
C ARG A 119 2.22 -5.47 -10.39
N GLN A 120 3.15 -5.67 -9.46
CA GLN A 120 3.77 -4.57 -8.73
C GLN A 120 4.55 -3.67 -9.68
N TRP A 121 5.34 -4.25 -10.56
CA TRP A 121 6.08 -3.51 -11.58
C TRP A 121 5.16 -2.75 -12.54
N GLU A 122 4.06 -3.38 -13.00
CA GLU A 122 3.09 -2.69 -13.86
C GLU A 122 2.42 -1.50 -13.15
N VAL A 123 2.12 -1.62 -11.84
CA VAL A 123 1.58 -0.52 -11.05
C VAL A 123 2.61 0.58 -10.83
N ILE A 124 3.89 0.24 -10.54
CA ILE A 124 4.97 1.22 -10.42
C ILE A 124 5.15 2.00 -11.73
N LYS A 125 5.19 1.32 -12.87
CA LYS A 125 5.23 1.97 -14.19
C LYS A 125 4.06 2.95 -14.37
N ASN A 126 2.87 2.56 -13.93
CA ASN A 126 1.69 3.44 -14.00
C ASN A 126 1.80 4.66 -13.07
N ILE A 127 2.41 4.51 -11.88
CA ILE A 127 2.71 5.62 -10.98
C ILE A 127 3.72 6.58 -11.62
N ILE A 128 4.78 6.06 -12.25
CA ILE A 128 5.78 6.87 -12.96
C ILE A 128 5.14 7.61 -14.13
N ARG A 129 4.34 6.93 -14.97
CA ARG A 129 3.57 7.59 -16.05
C ARG A 129 2.71 8.74 -15.53
N THR A 130 2.02 8.52 -14.41
CA THR A 130 1.17 9.54 -13.79
C THR A 130 2.01 10.74 -13.31
N ALA A 131 3.12 10.47 -12.64
CA ALA A 131 4.01 11.50 -12.10
C ALA A 131 4.72 12.32 -13.19
N THR A 132 4.96 11.72 -14.37
CA THR A 132 5.62 12.36 -15.51
C THR A 132 4.63 12.89 -16.56
N GLY A 133 3.32 12.78 -16.32
CA GLY A 133 2.30 13.22 -17.27
C GLY A 133 2.17 12.34 -18.52
N ARG A 134 2.73 11.12 -18.51
CA ARG A 134 2.72 10.16 -19.64
C ARG A 134 1.59 9.14 -19.55
N ILE A 135 0.60 9.36 -18.70
CA ILE A 135 -0.56 8.47 -18.62
C ILE A 135 -1.38 8.55 -19.91
N LYS A 136 -1.76 7.38 -20.43
CA LYS A 136 -2.36 7.29 -21.77
C LYS A 136 -3.80 7.80 -21.83
N TYR A 137 -4.61 7.51 -20.79
CA TYR A 137 -6.03 7.82 -20.80
C TYR A 137 -6.43 8.65 -19.59
N HIS A 138 -6.85 9.89 -19.85
CA HIS A 138 -7.35 10.80 -18.83
C HIS A 138 -8.87 10.85 -18.82
N PHE A 139 -9.45 10.36 -17.73
CA PHE A 139 -10.87 10.49 -17.43
C PHE A 139 -11.08 11.50 -16.31
N TYR A 140 -12.28 12.00 -16.22
CA TYR A 140 -12.71 12.87 -15.13
C TYR A 140 -13.80 12.19 -14.32
N ALA A 141 -13.88 12.47 -13.04
CA ALA A 141 -14.92 11.92 -12.16
C ALA A 141 -16.33 12.18 -12.68
N ARG A 142 -16.57 13.30 -13.39
CA ARG A 142 -17.86 13.62 -14.04
C ARG A 142 -18.23 12.65 -15.16
N ASP A 143 -17.27 12.03 -15.80
CA ASP A 143 -17.49 11.01 -16.84
C ASP A 143 -17.93 9.67 -16.25
N CYS A 144 -17.85 9.53 -14.94
CA CYS A 144 -18.12 8.28 -14.23
C CYS A 144 -19.32 8.41 -13.29
N GLU A 145 -19.97 7.30 -13.02
CA GLU A 145 -20.91 7.11 -11.90
C GLU A 145 -20.24 6.29 -10.81
N VAL A 146 -20.63 6.54 -9.55
CA VAL A 146 -20.18 5.75 -8.41
C VAL A 146 -21.25 4.69 -8.11
N ARG A 147 -20.82 3.46 -7.88
CA ARG A 147 -21.65 2.38 -7.37
C ARG A 147 -20.81 1.35 -6.63
N GLU A 148 -21.44 0.49 -5.88
CA GLU A 148 -20.76 -0.66 -5.28
C GLU A 148 -20.22 -1.59 -6.37
N VAL A 149 -19.05 -2.17 -6.11
CA VAL A 149 -18.41 -3.15 -7.00
C VAL A 149 -18.92 -4.54 -6.61
N ASP A 150 -19.40 -5.29 -7.57
CA ASP A 150 -19.79 -6.69 -7.36
C ASP A 150 -18.62 -7.48 -6.77
N SER A 151 -18.90 -8.30 -5.75
CA SER A 151 -17.88 -9.06 -5.03
C SER A 151 -17.02 -9.96 -5.94
N LYS A 152 -17.58 -10.44 -7.04
CA LYS A 152 -16.87 -11.22 -8.07
C LYS A 152 -15.83 -10.42 -8.83
N ASP A 153 -16.02 -9.09 -8.95
CA ASP A 153 -15.15 -8.19 -9.73
C ASP A 153 -14.07 -7.52 -8.86
N VAL A 154 -14.27 -7.45 -7.54
CA VAL A 154 -13.33 -6.82 -6.60
C VAL A 154 -11.94 -7.46 -6.66
N ARG A 155 -11.88 -8.80 -6.53
CA ARG A 155 -10.60 -9.51 -6.51
C ARG A 155 -9.89 -9.43 -7.86
N PRO A 156 -10.51 -9.73 -9.01
CA PRO A 156 -9.87 -9.60 -10.31
C PRO A 156 -9.32 -8.20 -10.57
N PHE A 157 -10.10 -7.15 -10.26
CA PHE A 157 -9.66 -5.78 -10.43
C PHE A 157 -8.43 -5.46 -9.59
N LEU A 158 -8.43 -5.80 -8.30
CA LEU A 158 -7.35 -5.49 -7.37
C LEU A 158 -6.09 -6.34 -7.64
N GLU A 159 -6.25 -7.61 -7.99
CA GLU A 159 -5.11 -8.48 -8.36
C GLU A 159 -4.44 -8.05 -9.67
N HIS A 160 -5.09 -7.23 -10.49
CA HIS A 160 -4.52 -6.71 -11.72
C HIS A 160 -3.99 -5.27 -11.58
N ASN A 161 -4.70 -4.40 -10.88
CA ASN A 161 -4.47 -2.96 -10.91
C ASN A 161 -3.95 -2.36 -9.59
N CYS A 162 -3.88 -3.13 -8.48
CA CYS A 162 -3.49 -2.61 -7.18
C CYS A 162 -2.16 -3.19 -6.72
N PHE A 163 -1.23 -2.34 -6.29
CA PHE A 163 0.09 -2.76 -5.83
C PHE A 163 0.03 -3.88 -4.78
N TYR A 164 -0.76 -3.70 -3.73
CA TYR A 164 -0.92 -4.67 -2.65
C TYR A 164 -1.97 -5.76 -2.93
N GLY A 165 -2.62 -5.74 -4.09
CA GLY A 165 -3.66 -6.70 -4.46
C GLY A 165 -4.89 -6.66 -3.57
N TYR A 166 -5.62 -7.78 -3.58
CA TYR A 166 -6.88 -7.90 -2.89
C TYR A 166 -6.75 -7.90 -1.35
N ARG A 167 -7.63 -7.11 -0.71
CA ARG A 167 -7.92 -7.19 0.72
C ARG A 167 -9.44 -7.02 0.91
N SER A 168 -10.01 -7.80 1.80
CA SER A 168 -11.43 -7.68 2.14
C SER A 168 -11.73 -6.33 2.79
N ALA A 169 -12.89 -5.76 2.49
CA ALA A 169 -13.35 -4.49 3.01
C ALA A 169 -14.86 -4.56 3.29
N ASN A 170 -15.38 -3.61 4.06
CA ASN A 170 -16.80 -3.53 4.36
C ASN A 170 -17.59 -2.92 3.19
N VAL A 171 -17.01 -1.91 2.53
CA VAL A 171 -17.61 -1.24 1.37
C VAL A 171 -16.57 -1.15 0.25
N ASN A 172 -16.98 -1.53 -0.95
CA ASN A 172 -16.16 -1.49 -2.17
C ASN A 172 -16.88 -0.60 -3.19
N LEU A 173 -16.32 0.57 -3.47
CA LEU A 173 -16.87 1.52 -4.43
C LEU A 173 -16.07 1.56 -5.71
N GLY A 174 -16.75 1.66 -6.83
CA GLY A 174 -16.13 1.81 -8.14
C GLY A 174 -16.67 3.02 -8.90
N LEU A 175 -15.79 3.65 -9.67
CA LEU A 175 -16.17 4.63 -10.66
C LEU A 175 -16.27 3.95 -12.03
N TYR A 176 -17.48 3.90 -12.54
CA TYR A 176 -17.82 3.27 -13.80
C TYR A 176 -18.09 4.29 -14.90
N LEU A 177 -17.54 4.06 -16.07
CA LEU A 177 -17.68 4.95 -17.22
C LEU A 177 -19.17 5.05 -17.65
N LYS A 178 -19.69 6.29 -17.77
CA LYS A 178 -21.10 6.53 -18.15
C LYS A 178 -21.39 6.35 -19.63
N LYS A 179 -20.37 6.54 -20.49
CA LYS A 179 -20.46 6.48 -21.96
C LYS A 179 -19.15 5.93 -22.50
N ASP A 180 -19.19 5.36 -23.70
CA ASP A 180 -18.00 4.93 -24.41
C ASP A 180 -17.01 6.10 -24.59
N LYS A 181 -15.72 5.87 -24.25
CA LYS A 181 -14.67 6.88 -24.36
C LYS A 181 -13.29 6.22 -24.49
N PHE A 182 -12.45 6.72 -25.39
CA PHE A 182 -11.09 6.20 -25.63
C PHE A 182 -11.03 4.70 -25.93
N GLY A 183 -12.07 4.11 -26.52
CA GLY A 183 -12.16 2.68 -26.76
C GLY A 183 -12.73 1.85 -25.59
N PHE A 184 -12.82 2.45 -24.39
CA PHE A 184 -13.48 1.80 -23.24
C PHE A 184 -15.00 1.93 -23.37
N LYS A 185 -15.68 0.83 -23.03
CA LYS A 185 -17.14 0.78 -23.06
C LYS A 185 -17.78 1.39 -21.83
N LYS A 186 -19.00 1.90 -22.00
CA LYS A 186 -19.88 2.24 -20.86
C LYS A 186 -19.92 1.08 -19.86
N GLY A 187 -19.81 1.39 -18.57
CA GLY A 187 -19.77 0.39 -17.50
C GLY A 187 -18.39 -0.19 -17.20
N THR A 188 -17.32 0.25 -17.89
CA THR A 188 -15.95 -0.13 -17.52
C THR A 188 -15.61 0.47 -16.15
N LEU A 189 -15.09 -0.36 -15.24
CA LEU A 189 -14.56 0.06 -13.92
C LEU A 189 -13.19 0.72 -14.13
N LEU A 190 -13.08 2.01 -13.83
CA LEU A 190 -11.85 2.80 -14.03
C LEU A 190 -11.10 3.10 -12.74
N PHE A 191 -11.80 3.26 -11.62
CA PHE A 191 -11.22 3.57 -10.32
C PHE A 191 -11.97 2.81 -9.23
N PHE A 192 -11.23 2.35 -8.25
CA PHE A 192 -11.72 1.56 -7.12
C PHE A 192 -11.27 2.20 -5.80
N LEU A 193 -12.18 2.24 -4.83
CA LEU A 193 -11.91 2.69 -3.47
C LEU A 193 -12.65 1.78 -2.48
N SER A 194 -11.95 1.31 -1.44
CA SER A 194 -12.58 0.48 -0.43
C SER A 194 -12.39 1.00 0.99
N PHE A 195 -13.38 0.75 1.83
CA PHE A 195 -13.46 1.21 3.20
C PHE A 195 -13.70 0.04 4.15
N GLY A 196 -13.06 0.10 5.31
CA GLY A 196 -13.26 -0.91 6.34
C GLY A 196 -12.83 -0.44 7.72
N TYR A 197 -13.22 -1.22 8.72
CA TYR A 197 -12.86 -0.94 10.09
C TYR A 197 -11.35 -1.07 10.31
N ASN A 198 -10.75 -0.05 10.92
CA ASN A 198 -9.32 -0.07 11.23
C ASN A 198 -9.07 -0.88 12.53
N PHE A 199 -8.87 -2.19 12.39
CA PHE A 199 -8.62 -3.07 13.53
C PHE A 199 -7.32 -2.76 14.31
N TYR A 200 -6.34 -2.15 13.66
CA TYR A 200 -5.03 -1.84 14.28
C TYR A 200 -5.00 -0.47 14.95
N GLY A 201 -5.66 0.52 14.36
CA GLY A 201 -5.74 1.88 14.90
C GLY A 201 -6.76 2.03 16.03
N ASN A 202 -7.84 1.26 15.98
CA ASN A 202 -8.87 1.27 17.02
C ASN A 202 -8.45 0.37 18.21
N LYS A 203 -7.53 0.87 19.04
CA LYS A 203 -7.14 0.21 20.28
C LYS A 203 -8.30 0.29 21.26
N LYS A 204 -8.97 -0.85 21.48
CA LYS A 204 -10.18 -1.02 22.33
C LYS A 204 -11.41 -0.32 21.72
N LYS A 205 -12.60 -0.69 22.18
CA LYS A 205 -13.88 -0.10 21.75
C LYS A 205 -13.81 1.42 21.88
N SER A 206 -13.51 2.09 20.79
CA SER A 206 -13.57 3.54 20.70
C SER A 206 -15.01 3.94 20.39
N ASP A 207 -15.52 4.94 21.07
CA ASP A 207 -16.84 5.52 20.76
C ASP A 207 -16.80 6.25 19.40
N HIS A 208 -15.59 6.60 18.91
CA HIS A 208 -15.33 7.25 17.63
C HIS A 208 -14.34 6.41 16.78
N PRO A 209 -14.81 5.31 16.17
CA PRO A 209 -13.92 4.41 15.43
C PRO A 209 -13.43 5.04 14.13
N ASN A 210 -12.16 4.79 13.82
CA ASN A 210 -11.58 5.13 12.52
C ASN A 210 -12.00 4.11 11.45
N ILE A 211 -12.44 4.61 10.32
CA ILE A 211 -12.68 3.83 9.11
C ILE A 211 -11.49 4.00 8.18
N GLU A 212 -10.81 2.90 7.89
CA GLU A 212 -9.64 2.88 7.02
C GLU A 212 -10.07 2.90 5.54
N ILE A 213 -9.46 3.78 4.75
CA ILE A 213 -9.42 3.63 3.30
C ILE A 213 -8.38 2.55 2.99
N ILE A 214 -8.86 1.34 2.68
CA ILE A 214 -8.02 0.13 2.61
C ILE A 214 -7.28 0.03 1.29
N ARG A 215 -7.97 0.33 0.18
CA ARG A 215 -7.43 0.29 -1.18
C ARG A 215 -7.95 1.47 -1.98
N ALA A 216 -7.04 2.15 -2.66
CA ALA A 216 -7.32 3.09 -3.72
C ALA A 216 -6.54 2.64 -4.95
N SER A 217 -7.20 2.40 -6.06
CA SER A 217 -6.55 1.87 -7.27
C SER A 217 -7.24 2.36 -8.53
N THR A 218 -6.44 2.71 -9.52
CA THR A 218 -6.92 3.08 -10.86
C THR A 218 -6.57 1.97 -11.84
N LYS A 219 -7.41 1.74 -12.83
CA LYS A 219 -7.11 0.84 -13.96
C LYS A 219 -5.79 1.27 -14.59
N ILE A 220 -4.88 0.30 -14.85
CA ILE A 220 -3.58 0.58 -15.47
C ILE A 220 -3.77 1.33 -16.79
N TYR A 221 -2.85 2.24 -17.11
CA TYR A 221 -2.89 3.22 -18.19
C TYR A 221 -3.98 4.30 -18.08
N CYS A 222 -4.77 4.32 -17.02
CA CYS A 222 -5.82 5.29 -16.81
C CYS A 222 -5.53 6.20 -15.61
N GLN A 223 -6.00 7.43 -15.71
CA GLN A 223 -6.13 8.37 -14.57
C GLN A 223 -7.59 8.83 -14.51
N VAL A 224 -8.15 8.91 -13.31
CA VAL A 224 -9.49 9.46 -13.09
C VAL A 224 -9.38 10.70 -12.19
N VAL A 225 -9.26 11.87 -12.80
CA VAL A 225 -9.13 13.14 -12.08
C VAL A 225 -10.37 13.40 -11.25
N GLY A 226 -10.19 13.65 -9.95
CA GLY A 226 -11.28 13.82 -8.97
C GLY A 226 -11.98 12.53 -8.58
N GLY A 227 -11.47 11.36 -9.02
CA GLY A 227 -12.08 10.05 -8.74
C GLY A 227 -12.16 9.75 -7.25
N MET A 228 -11.06 9.96 -6.54
CA MET A 228 -10.99 9.72 -5.09
C MET A 228 -11.98 10.61 -4.32
N SER A 229 -11.98 11.92 -4.61
CA SER A 229 -12.91 12.86 -3.99
C SER A 229 -14.37 12.44 -4.21
N LYS A 230 -14.72 12.07 -5.43
CA LYS A 230 -16.09 11.63 -5.76
C LYS A 230 -16.50 10.35 -5.02
N ALA A 231 -15.59 9.37 -4.90
CA ALA A 231 -15.88 8.14 -4.19
C ALA A 231 -16.00 8.35 -2.67
N ILE A 232 -15.13 9.18 -2.08
CA ILE A 232 -15.23 9.55 -0.65
C ILE A 232 -16.54 10.31 -0.38
N THR A 233 -16.89 11.26 -1.25
CA THR A 233 -18.17 12.00 -1.15
C THR A 233 -19.35 11.04 -1.14
N TYR A 234 -19.40 10.12 -2.10
CA TYR A 234 -20.48 9.13 -2.16
C TYR A 234 -20.51 8.26 -0.89
N PHE A 235 -19.35 7.85 -0.39
CA PHE A 235 -19.25 7.09 0.86
C PHE A 235 -19.81 7.89 2.04
N CYS A 236 -19.37 9.12 2.22
CA CYS A 236 -19.78 9.98 3.33
C CYS A 236 -21.29 10.31 3.29
N GLU A 237 -21.87 10.46 2.11
CA GLU A 237 -23.30 10.73 1.95
C GLU A 237 -24.19 9.50 2.21
N ASN A 238 -23.70 8.29 1.89
CA ASN A 238 -24.55 7.09 1.86
C ASN A 238 -24.27 6.07 2.97
N TYR A 239 -23.15 6.20 3.71
CA TYR A 239 -22.77 5.26 4.75
C TYR A 239 -22.53 5.95 6.10
N PRO A 240 -23.61 6.38 6.79
CA PRO A 240 -23.48 6.96 8.14
C PRO A 240 -23.05 5.92 9.17
N THR A 241 -23.27 4.65 8.89
CA THR A 241 -22.86 3.52 9.74
C THR A 241 -22.28 2.38 8.90
N LEU A 242 -21.46 1.52 9.52
CA LEU A 242 -20.94 0.29 8.91
C LEU A 242 -21.20 -0.91 9.81
N LYS A 243 -21.49 -2.06 9.17
CA LYS A 243 -21.56 -3.36 9.84
C LYS A 243 -20.17 -4.01 9.84
N ILE A 244 -19.66 -4.36 11.03
CA ILE A 244 -18.35 -4.94 11.23
C ILE A 244 -18.42 -6.29 11.96
N GLY A 245 -17.38 -7.11 11.76
CA GLY A 245 -17.28 -8.43 12.39
C GLY A 245 -18.26 -9.47 11.86
N ALA A 246 -18.16 -10.67 12.41
CA ALA A 246 -19.03 -11.79 12.04
C ALA A 246 -20.47 -11.62 12.58
N ASP A 247 -20.61 -10.96 13.71
CA ASP A 247 -21.87 -10.61 14.37
C ASP A 247 -22.58 -9.41 13.73
N LYS A 248 -21.95 -8.80 12.71
CA LYS A 248 -22.45 -7.62 11.99
C LYS A 248 -22.79 -6.45 12.93
N HIS A 249 -22.01 -6.29 13.99
CA HIS A 249 -22.14 -5.14 14.88
C HIS A 249 -22.04 -3.83 14.08
N GLU A 250 -22.95 -2.90 14.33
CA GLU A 250 -23.03 -1.63 13.61
C GLU A 250 -22.29 -0.54 14.37
N ILE A 251 -21.48 0.21 13.67
CA ILE A 251 -20.72 1.35 14.19
C ILE A 251 -20.98 2.60 13.36
N ALA A 252 -20.91 3.77 13.99
CA ALA A 252 -20.97 5.05 13.28
C ALA A 252 -19.70 5.28 12.46
N VAL A 253 -19.84 5.95 11.33
CA VAL A 253 -18.72 6.43 10.52
C VAL A 253 -18.39 7.85 10.92
N ASP A 254 -17.36 8.01 11.75
CA ASP A 254 -16.97 9.29 12.32
C ASP A 254 -15.73 9.86 11.66
N ASN A 255 -14.66 9.05 11.60
CA ASN A 255 -13.39 9.46 11.05
C ASN A 255 -12.94 8.53 9.92
N LEU A 256 -12.40 9.12 8.89
CA LEU A 256 -11.67 8.43 7.83
C LEU A 256 -10.18 8.51 8.09
N ILE A 257 -9.48 7.39 7.97
CA ILE A 257 -8.03 7.33 8.07
C ILE A 257 -7.45 6.68 6.81
N PHE A 258 -6.35 7.22 6.33
CA PHE A 258 -5.64 6.69 5.16
C PHE A 258 -4.15 6.56 5.43
N TYR A 259 -3.64 5.38 5.11
CA TYR A 259 -2.22 5.04 5.18
C TYR A 259 -1.63 5.09 3.79
N CYS A 260 -0.76 6.07 3.53
CA CYS A 260 -0.10 6.27 2.24
C CYS A 260 1.29 5.64 2.28
N ASP A 261 1.56 4.73 1.35
CA ASP A 261 2.88 4.10 1.21
C ASP A 261 3.91 5.11 0.71
N ALA A 262 4.86 5.45 1.57
CA ALA A 262 5.89 6.42 1.29
C ALA A 262 6.93 5.94 0.26
N SER A 263 7.00 4.65 -0.03
CA SER A 263 7.93 4.12 -1.03
C SER A 263 7.55 4.53 -2.45
N HIS A 264 6.26 4.69 -2.74
CA HIS A 264 5.81 4.96 -4.10
C HIS A 264 5.08 6.31 -4.24
N ASN A 265 4.75 6.96 -3.14
CA ASN A 265 3.92 8.17 -3.15
C ASN A 265 4.54 9.32 -2.33
N ASP A 266 5.85 9.46 -2.36
CA ASP A 266 6.69 10.47 -1.72
C ASP A 266 6.47 10.69 -0.20
N GLY A 267 5.58 9.93 0.40
CA GLY A 267 5.24 10.05 1.81
C GLY A 267 4.55 11.34 2.24
N ARG A 268 4.40 12.33 1.36
CA ARG A 268 3.71 13.59 1.68
C ARG A 268 2.21 13.53 1.43
N GLY A 269 1.72 12.47 0.79
CA GLY A 269 0.30 12.32 0.53
C GLY A 269 -0.28 13.53 -0.21
N MET A 270 0.39 14.01 -1.26
CA MET A 270 -0.04 15.21 -2.01
C MET A 270 -1.51 15.16 -2.43
N SER A 271 -2.01 13.97 -2.79
CA SER A 271 -3.43 13.74 -3.03
C SER A 271 -4.30 14.03 -1.80
N HIS A 272 -3.75 13.92 -0.60
CA HIS A 272 -4.49 14.13 0.64
C HIS A 272 -4.54 15.59 1.05
N SER A 273 -3.45 16.37 0.84
CA SER A 273 -3.51 17.82 1.04
C SER A 273 -4.51 18.43 0.07
N ALA A 274 -4.61 17.95 -1.17
CA ALA A 274 -5.61 18.35 -2.14
C ALA A 274 -7.05 17.96 -1.76
N LEU A 275 -7.20 16.92 -0.91
CA LEU A 275 -8.48 16.41 -0.40
C LEU A 275 -8.81 16.95 1.01
N ASN A 276 -8.00 17.83 1.56
CA ASN A 276 -8.14 18.40 2.90
C ASN A 276 -8.03 17.38 4.04
N PHE A 277 -7.37 16.25 3.82
CA PHE A 277 -7.01 15.37 4.93
C PHE A 277 -5.91 16.01 5.76
N GLU A 278 -6.02 15.90 7.07
CA GLU A 278 -5.00 16.33 8.01
C GLU A 278 -3.93 15.25 8.13
N PHE A 279 -2.67 15.67 8.07
CA PHE A 279 -1.54 14.80 8.33
C PHE A 279 -1.42 14.56 9.85
N ILE A 280 -1.35 13.29 10.25
CA ILE A 280 -1.22 12.91 11.67
C ILE A 280 0.24 12.61 12.01
N SER A 281 0.85 11.70 11.27
CA SER A 281 2.18 11.17 11.60
C SER A 281 2.84 10.48 10.42
N TRP A 282 4.13 10.30 10.56
CA TRP A 282 4.87 9.27 9.84
C TRP A 282 4.93 8.03 10.71
N ASP A 283 4.36 6.93 10.23
CA ASP A 283 4.60 5.63 10.84
C ASP A 283 5.96 5.12 10.39
N CYS A 284 6.65 4.44 11.32
CA CYS A 284 7.94 3.83 11.06
C CYS A 284 7.91 3.00 9.78
N SER A 285 9.07 2.94 9.12
CA SER A 285 9.31 2.03 8.01
C SER A 285 8.70 0.66 8.30
N GLY A 286 7.88 0.16 7.41
CA GLY A 286 7.34 -1.19 7.51
C GLY A 286 8.49 -2.19 7.38
N ILE A 287 8.42 -3.27 8.16
CA ILE A 287 9.32 -4.41 7.97
C ILE A 287 8.64 -5.38 7.02
N MET A 288 9.30 -5.67 5.91
CA MET A 288 8.92 -6.71 4.97
C MET A 288 9.88 -7.88 5.12
N ASN A 289 9.34 -9.10 5.10
CA ASN A 289 10.15 -10.31 5.12
C ASN A 289 10.07 -10.95 3.74
N LEU A 290 11.23 -11.15 3.12
CA LEU A 290 11.36 -11.78 1.81
C LEU A 290 11.87 -13.21 1.98
N PHE A 291 11.24 -14.14 1.30
CA PHE A 291 11.75 -15.49 1.21
C PHE A 291 12.96 -15.54 0.27
N THR A 292 14.03 -16.20 0.72
CA THR A 292 15.22 -16.47 -0.08
C THR A 292 15.07 -17.71 -0.94
N GLU A 293 16.10 -18.06 -1.70
CA GLU A 293 16.15 -19.31 -2.47
C GLU A 293 16.12 -20.56 -1.60
N ASP A 294 16.63 -20.45 -0.37
CA ASP A 294 16.69 -21.57 0.57
C ASP A 294 15.35 -21.88 1.23
N TYR A 295 14.32 -21.03 0.99
CA TYR A 295 12.97 -21.28 1.44
C TYR A 295 12.17 -22.04 0.38
N ASP A 296 11.91 -23.33 0.62
CA ASP A 296 11.14 -24.19 -0.29
C ASP A 296 9.64 -24.26 0.04
N GLY A 297 9.23 -23.68 1.17
CA GLY A 297 7.86 -23.74 1.67
C GLY A 297 7.44 -25.14 2.10
N SER A 298 8.40 -26.03 2.33
CA SER A 298 8.18 -27.40 2.80
C SER A 298 7.47 -27.45 4.15
N LYS A 299 7.06 -28.66 4.56
CA LYS A 299 6.44 -28.84 5.86
C LYS A 299 7.41 -28.46 6.99
N ASP A 300 8.72 -28.72 6.80
CA ASP A 300 9.75 -28.42 7.80
C ASP A 300 10.00 -26.93 7.95
N ASP A 301 9.96 -26.16 6.88
CA ASP A 301 10.03 -24.70 6.92
C ASP A 301 8.82 -24.06 7.63
N ARG A 302 7.76 -24.82 7.85
CA ARG A 302 6.54 -24.37 8.54
C ARG A 302 6.44 -24.86 10.00
N ILE A 303 7.49 -25.50 10.53
CA ILE A 303 7.53 -25.97 11.91
C ILE A 303 8.39 -25.06 12.77
N LEU A 304 7.80 -24.44 13.81
CA LEU A 304 8.55 -23.76 14.86
C LEU A 304 9.04 -24.78 15.89
N LYS A 305 10.31 -24.80 16.10
CA LYS A 305 10.94 -25.51 17.20
C LYS A 305 11.11 -24.55 18.38
N VAL A 306 10.30 -24.69 19.41
CA VAL A 306 10.38 -23.86 20.63
C VAL A 306 10.98 -24.68 21.74
N GLU A 307 12.18 -24.29 22.19
CA GLU A 307 12.74 -24.85 23.41
C GLU A 307 11.90 -24.44 24.62
N LYS A 308 11.46 -25.40 25.39
CA LYS A 308 10.83 -25.21 26.68
C LYS A 308 11.68 -25.87 27.74
N LYS A 309 11.93 -25.14 28.84
CA LYS A 309 12.47 -25.71 30.06
C LYS A 309 11.31 -26.18 30.95
N ASP A 310 11.34 -27.44 31.36
CA ASP A 310 10.44 -27.93 32.39
C ASP A 310 10.86 -27.43 33.79
N LYS A 311 10.10 -27.81 34.81
CA LYS A 311 10.37 -27.39 36.20
C LYS A 311 11.70 -27.94 36.75
N ASP A 312 12.21 -28.98 36.13
CA ASP A 312 13.45 -29.66 36.51
C ASP A 312 14.65 -29.20 35.70
N GLY A 313 14.42 -28.22 34.78
CA GLY A 313 15.46 -27.61 33.95
C GLY A 313 15.77 -28.37 32.65
N ASN A 314 15.06 -29.48 32.35
CA ASN A 314 15.24 -30.23 31.10
C ASN A 314 14.69 -29.45 29.92
N ILE A 315 15.43 -29.46 28.83
CA ILE A 315 15.03 -28.81 27.59
C ILE A 315 14.19 -29.79 26.76
N THR A 316 12.96 -29.40 26.48
CA THR A 316 12.07 -30.09 25.54
C THR A 316 11.81 -29.23 24.34
N ILE A 317 11.75 -29.80 23.13
CA ILE A 317 11.43 -29.09 21.89
C ILE A 317 9.94 -29.28 21.63
N ASP A 318 9.20 -28.16 21.64
CA ASP A 318 7.79 -28.12 21.28
C ASP A 318 7.69 -27.71 19.81
N GLU A 319 7.24 -28.61 18.94
CA GLU A 319 7.05 -28.35 17.52
C GLU A 319 5.64 -27.80 17.27
N ARG A 320 5.55 -26.60 16.71
CA ARG A 320 4.28 -25.96 16.38
C ARG A 320 4.18 -25.67 14.89
N ASN A 321 3.08 -26.10 14.29
CA ASN A 321 2.78 -25.74 12.92
C ASN A 321 2.51 -24.25 12.78
N PHE A 322 3.18 -23.61 11.83
CA PHE A 322 2.92 -22.25 11.45
C PHE A 322 1.84 -22.18 10.37
N HIS A 323 0.64 -21.85 10.78
CA HIS A 323 -0.40 -21.51 9.85
C HIS A 323 -0.16 -20.10 9.32
N GLY A 324 0.18 -19.97 8.05
CA GLY A 324 0.17 -18.69 7.36
C GLY A 324 1.45 -18.22 6.68
N LEU A 325 2.58 -18.88 6.87
CA LEU A 325 3.75 -18.70 6.00
C LEU A 325 3.54 -19.56 4.75
N LYS A 326 2.95 -18.96 3.73
CA LYS A 326 2.87 -19.54 2.39
C LYS A 326 3.53 -18.51 1.47
N GLY A 327 4.60 -18.89 0.82
CA GLY A 327 5.29 -18.03 -0.09
C GLY A 327 6.22 -18.81 -0.99
N LYS A 328 6.64 -18.17 -2.05
CA LYS A 328 7.71 -18.59 -2.94
C LYS A 328 8.85 -17.59 -2.81
N LYS A 329 10.05 -17.95 -3.30
CA LYS A 329 11.18 -17.04 -3.45
C LYS A 329 10.71 -15.65 -3.90
N GLY A 330 11.17 -14.60 -3.23
CA GLY A 330 10.85 -13.22 -3.55
C GLY A 330 9.45 -12.75 -3.13
N GLU A 331 8.57 -13.61 -2.63
CA GLU A 331 7.29 -13.19 -2.09
C GLU A 331 7.46 -12.47 -0.76
N ILE A 332 6.71 -11.37 -0.60
CA ILE A 332 6.66 -10.62 0.65
C ILE A 332 5.71 -11.32 1.60
N GLN A 333 6.23 -11.73 2.74
CA GLN A 333 5.40 -12.17 3.84
C GLN A 333 4.95 -10.95 4.67
N HIS A 334 3.78 -10.43 4.35
CA HIS A 334 3.12 -9.45 5.19
C HIS A 334 2.50 -10.16 6.40
N ARG A 335 3.15 -10.05 7.62
CA ARG A 335 2.48 -10.22 8.92
C ARG A 335 2.59 -11.56 9.63
N LYS A 336 2.75 -11.51 10.83
CA LYS A 336 2.00 -11.33 12.08
C LYS A 336 2.98 -11.26 13.26
N PRO A 337 2.83 -10.34 14.23
CA PRO A 337 3.70 -10.21 15.41
C PRO A 337 3.83 -11.49 16.24
N MET A 338 2.81 -12.36 16.19
CA MET A 338 2.81 -13.64 16.90
C MET A 338 3.81 -14.68 16.38
N PHE A 339 4.41 -14.44 15.20
CA PHE A 339 5.39 -15.34 14.58
C PHE A 339 6.82 -14.84 14.66
N HIS A 340 7.11 -13.90 15.56
CA HIS A 340 8.45 -13.34 15.71
C HIS A 340 9.54 -14.42 15.86
N LYS A 341 9.33 -15.40 16.73
CA LYS A 341 10.30 -16.50 16.92
C LYS A 341 10.56 -17.32 15.66
N GLN A 342 9.55 -17.52 14.83
CA GLN A 342 9.70 -18.22 13.55
C GLN A 342 10.46 -17.39 12.54
N ILE A 343 10.13 -16.11 12.41
CA ILE A 343 10.88 -15.18 11.56
C ILE A 343 12.34 -15.24 11.96
N MET A 344 12.64 -15.15 13.26
CA MET A 344 14.01 -15.27 13.78
C MET A 344 14.69 -16.58 13.42
N GLN A 345 13.99 -17.71 13.54
CA GLN A 345 14.51 -19.00 13.14
C GLN A 345 14.82 -19.05 11.65
N LEU A 346 13.86 -18.69 10.79
CA LEU A 346 14.05 -18.70 9.35
C LEU A 346 15.14 -17.72 8.90
N MET A 347 15.28 -16.57 9.58
CA MET A 347 16.39 -15.65 9.35
C MET A 347 17.74 -16.26 9.73
N SER A 348 17.82 -16.94 10.88
CA SER A 348 19.06 -17.63 11.30
C SER A 348 19.45 -18.78 10.37
N GLU A 349 18.48 -19.36 9.68
CA GLU A 349 18.65 -20.39 8.65
C GLU A 349 18.90 -19.81 7.25
N GLY A 350 18.92 -18.48 7.09
CA GLY A 350 19.10 -17.82 5.80
C GLY A 350 17.90 -17.89 4.86
N LYS A 351 16.74 -18.39 5.33
CA LYS A 351 15.54 -18.60 4.52
C LYS A 351 14.66 -17.39 4.34
N ILE A 352 14.82 -16.40 5.19
CA ILE A 352 14.13 -15.09 5.14
C ILE A 352 15.14 -13.99 5.38
N ILE A 353 14.99 -12.90 4.66
CA ILE A 353 15.62 -11.62 4.97
C ILE A 353 14.56 -10.58 5.29
N SER A 354 14.87 -9.67 6.21
CA SER A 354 14.00 -8.55 6.54
C SER A 354 14.54 -7.27 5.94
N ILE A 355 13.67 -6.54 5.26
CA ILE A 355 13.98 -5.22 4.69
C ILE A 355 13.03 -4.18 5.27
N SER A 356 13.47 -2.92 5.28
CA SER A 356 12.59 -1.78 5.53
C SER A 356 12.13 -1.14 4.22
N ASN A 357 11.02 -0.42 4.29
CA ASN A 357 10.56 0.46 3.21
C ASN A 357 10.68 1.93 3.64
N ALA A 358 10.19 2.87 2.83
CA ALA A 358 10.22 4.29 3.17
C ALA A 358 9.17 4.72 4.22
N GLY A 359 8.44 3.77 4.81
CA GLY A 359 7.44 4.05 5.83
C GLY A 359 6.06 4.35 5.26
N THR A 360 5.20 4.90 6.10
CA THR A 360 3.82 5.21 5.78
C THR A 360 3.45 6.56 6.37
N SER A 361 2.89 7.45 5.58
CA SER A 361 2.26 8.67 6.08
C SER A 361 0.78 8.43 6.39
N VAL A 362 0.33 8.97 7.50
CA VAL A 362 -1.01 8.77 8.03
C VAL A 362 -1.79 10.07 7.97
N TYR A 363 -2.97 10.00 7.38
CA TYR A 363 -3.87 11.13 7.18
C TYR A 363 -5.26 10.82 7.71
N THR A 364 -5.95 11.83 8.24
CA THR A 364 -7.32 11.70 8.73
C THR A 364 -8.20 12.86 8.32
N ILE A 365 -9.49 12.62 8.30
CA ILE A 365 -10.53 13.65 8.23
C ILE A 365 -11.79 13.12 8.89
N SER A 366 -12.51 13.96 9.63
CA SER A 366 -13.83 13.57 10.10
C SER A 366 -14.83 13.55 8.94
N ARG A 367 -15.82 12.67 9.02
CA ARG A 367 -16.91 12.60 8.03
C ARG A 367 -17.68 13.93 7.97
N GLN A 368 -17.90 14.54 9.13
CA GLN A 368 -18.54 15.85 9.24
C GLN A 368 -17.78 16.90 8.45
N GLU A 369 -16.46 17.01 8.68
CA GLU A 369 -15.62 18.01 8.02
C GLU A 369 -15.53 17.77 6.50
N TRP A 370 -15.46 16.49 6.07
CA TRP A 370 -15.52 16.16 4.65
C TRP A 370 -16.81 16.65 4.02
N LEU A 371 -17.97 16.34 4.62
CA LEU A 371 -19.29 16.74 4.12
C LEU A 371 -19.45 18.25 4.12
N ARG A 372 -19.01 18.93 5.18
CA ARG A 372 -19.07 20.39 5.31
C ARG A 372 -18.27 21.08 4.21
N ARG A 373 -17.05 20.59 3.89
CA ARG A 373 -16.16 21.21 2.89
C ARG A 373 -16.50 20.84 1.45
N ASN A 374 -16.86 19.59 1.22
CA ASN A 374 -16.98 19.06 -0.15
C ASN A 374 -18.43 18.84 -0.60
N CYS A 375 -19.40 18.86 0.32
CA CYS A 375 -20.82 18.57 0.07
C CYS A 375 -21.73 19.55 0.81
N GLN A 376 -21.40 20.85 0.79
CA GLN A 376 -22.06 21.87 1.61
C GLN A 376 -23.60 21.80 1.52
N LYS A 377 -24.16 21.69 0.30
CA LYS A 377 -25.61 21.61 0.12
C LYS A 377 -26.22 20.38 0.83
N TRP A 378 -25.58 19.22 0.70
CA TRP A 378 -26.02 18.01 1.39
C TRP A 378 -25.91 18.17 2.90
N TYR A 379 -24.79 18.71 3.39
CA TYR A 379 -24.51 18.95 4.80
C TYR A 379 -25.56 19.85 5.44
N GLU A 380 -25.87 20.98 4.84
CA GLU A 380 -26.88 21.95 5.32
C GLU A 380 -28.30 21.32 5.38
N GLN A 381 -28.62 20.46 4.44
CA GLN A 381 -29.95 19.84 4.35
C GLN A 381 -30.12 18.61 5.23
N ASN A 382 -29.10 17.82 5.43
CA ASN A 382 -29.24 16.46 5.97
C ASN A 382 -28.51 16.22 7.30
N TRP A 383 -27.35 16.86 7.54
CA TRP A 383 -26.47 16.51 8.65
C TRP A 383 -27.15 16.55 10.02
N LYS A 384 -27.84 17.61 10.38
CA LYS A 384 -28.50 17.75 11.68
C LYS A 384 -29.54 16.65 11.94
N ASN A 385 -30.30 16.30 10.90
CA ASN A 385 -31.31 15.25 11.02
C ASN A 385 -30.67 13.87 11.14
N GLU A 386 -29.61 13.59 10.39
CA GLU A 386 -28.86 12.36 10.45
C GLU A 386 -28.22 12.16 11.82
N VAL A 387 -27.53 13.17 12.35
CA VAL A 387 -26.93 13.14 13.70
C VAL A 387 -27.98 12.85 14.77
N LYS A 388 -29.14 13.50 14.69
CA LYS A 388 -30.26 13.24 15.60
C LYS A 388 -30.69 11.77 15.55
N GLN A 389 -30.91 11.21 14.36
CA GLN A 389 -31.28 9.81 14.18
C GLN A 389 -30.22 8.83 14.70
N LEU A 390 -28.93 9.12 14.50
CA LEU A 390 -27.84 8.29 14.99
C LEU A 390 -27.77 8.32 16.52
N LYS A 391 -27.92 9.49 17.15
CA LYS A 391 -27.97 9.63 18.61
C LYS A 391 -29.19 8.88 19.20
N GLU A 392 -30.36 8.97 18.58
CA GLU A 392 -31.56 8.21 18.98
C GLU A 392 -31.34 6.69 18.90
N ARG A 393 -30.47 6.22 18.01
CA ARG A 393 -30.05 4.81 17.91
C ARG A 393 -28.91 4.43 18.85
N GLY A 394 -28.43 5.36 19.69
CA GLY A 394 -27.41 5.14 20.70
C GLY A 394 -25.96 5.30 20.21
N PHE A 395 -25.73 5.90 19.04
CA PHE A 395 -24.37 6.20 18.58
C PHE A 395 -23.84 7.50 19.17
N CYS A 396 -22.55 7.48 19.57
CA CYS A 396 -21.81 8.69 19.93
C CYS A 396 -21.32 9.34 18.63
N ILE A 397 -21.71 10.60 18.38
CA ILE A 397 -21.32 11.37 17.20
C ILE A 397 -20.74 12.70 17.67
N ASN A 398 -19.55 13.04 17.20
CA ASN A 398 -18.99 14.39 17.35
C ASN A 398 -19.77 15.35 16.41
N ASP A 399 -20.37 16.36 16.99
CA ASP A 399 -21.18 17.35 16.27
C ASP A 399 -20.75 18.82 16.58
N GLU A 400 -19.54 18.99 17.12
CA GLU A 400 -18.92 20.29 17.37
C GLU A 400 -18.32 20.94 16.12
#